data_4141b7d992af3b9f0591d03a1426bfcc
#
_entry.id   4141b7d992af3b9f0591d03a1426bfcc
#
_cell.length_a   1.000
_cell.length_b   1.000
_cell.length_c   1.000
_cell.angle_alpha   90.00
_cell.angle_beta   90.00
_cell.angle_gamma   90.00
#
_symmetry.space_group_name_H-M   'P 1'
#
loop_
_entity.id
_entity.type
_entity.pdbx_description
1 polymer ?
#
loop_
_entity_poly.entity_id
_entity_poly.type
_entity_poly.pdbx_seq_one_letter_code
_entity_poly.pdbx_strand_id
1 'polypeptide(L)'
;IIEIARFVPSMKLKNKIYKKLLKMDVGNHTSFAYKVLPDLFYPEYISVGKNTVIGYNTTILTHEVLVDEWRVGKVIIGDYTLIGANTTILPGITIGKHVKIGAGTVVSKDVPDYSFAFGNPMQIQLDSGGDNEWHKKKITSFQ
;
A
#
# COMPACT_ATOMS: atom_id res chain seq x y z
N ILE A 1 -15.29 -0.86 12.99
CA ILE A 1 -14.37 -2.00 12.76
C ILE A 1 -13.03 -1.49 12.20
N ILE A 2 -13.03 -0.73 11.11
CA ILE A 2 -11.78 -0.23 10.47
C ILE A 2 -10.95 0.61 11.45
N GLU A 3 -11.57 1.55 12.15
CA GLU A 3 -10.89 2.40 13.12
C GLU A 3 -10.27 1.60 14.28
N ILE A 4 -10.89 0.52 14.70
CA ILE A 4 -10.34 -0.38 15.72
C ILE A 4 -9.23 -1.25 15.12
N ALA A 5 -9.45 -1.80 13.93
CA ALA A 5 -8.50 -2.70 13.28
C ALA A 5 -7.15 -2.03 12.97
N ARG A 6 -7.14 -0.74 12.66
CA ARG A 6 -5.89 -0.01 12.37
C ARG A 6 -4.94 0.05 13.57
N PHE A 7 -5.46 -0.07 14.79
CA PHE A 7 -4.67 -0.05 16.03
C PHE A 7 -4.31 -1.45 16.57
N VAL A 8 -4.72 -2.52 15.89
CA VAL A 8 -4.37 -3.89 16.28
C VAL A 8 -2.90 -4.14 15.98
N PRO A 9 -2.07 -4.49 16.98
CA PRO A 9 -0.65 -4.73 16.76
C PRO A 9 -0.35 -6.09 16.13
N SER A 10 -1.26 -7.06 16.27
CA SER A 10 -1.09 -8.40 15.71
C SER A 10 -1.38 -8.43 14.20
N MET A 11 -0.35 -8.64 13.39
CA MET A 11 -0.47 -8.74 11.93
C MET A 11 -1.39 -9.88 11.49
N LYS A 12 -1.32 -11.04 12.17
CA LYS A 12 -2.19 -12.19 11.85
C LYS A 12 -3.66 -11.90 12.10
N LEU A 13 -3.96 -11.25 13.24
CA LEU A 13 -5.33 -10.87 13.57
C LEU A 13 -5.85 -9.80 12.62
N LYS A 14 -5.03 -8.80 12.32
CA LYS A 14 -5.36 -7.73 11.37
C LYS A 14 -5.68 -8.29 9.98
N ASN A 15 -4.89 -9.21 9.47
CA ASN A 15 -5.15 -9.86 8.18
C ASN A 15 -6.47 -10.64 8.18
N LYS A 16 -6.81 -11.33 9.28
CA LYS A 16 -8.12 -12.00 9.42
C LYS A 16 -9.27 -10.99 9.37
N ILE A 17 -9.14 -9.87 10.07
CA ILE A 17 -10.15 -8.81 10.07
C ILE A 17 -10.33 -8.26 8.66
N TYR A 18 -9.24 -7.93 7.98
CA TYR A 18 -9.28 -7.36 6.64
C TYR A 18 -9.89 -8.34 5.62
N LYS A 19 -9.51 -9.61 5.65
CA LYS A 19 -10.08 -10.63 4.76
C LYS A 19 -11.56 -10.94 5.05
N LYS A 20 -11.89 -11.20 6.31
CA LYS A 20 -13.21 -11.74 6.67
C LYS A 20 -14.28 -10.67 6.89
N LEU A 21 -13.93 -9.59 7.58
CA LEU A 21 -14.88 -8.54 7.95
C LEU A 21 -14.95 -7.43 6.91
N LEU A 22 -13.82 -7.05 6.33
CA LEU A 22 -13.77 -5.99 5.32
C LEU A 22 -13.82 -6.53 3.89
N LYS A 23 -13.78 -7.85 3.72
CA LYS A 23 -13.83 -8.53 2.41
C LYS A 23 -12.75 -8.08 1.44
N MET A 24 -11.63 -7.61 1.96
CA MET A 24 -10.45 -7.30 1.15
C MET A 24 -9.83 -8.59 0.61
N ASP A 25 -9.33 -8.55 -0.60
CA ASP A 25 -8.50 -9.63 -1.14
C ASP A 25 -7.04 -9.41 -0.70
N VAL A 26 -6.54 -10.29 0.17
CA VAL A 26 -5.20 -10.17 0.74
C VAL A 26 -4.45 -11.49 0.59
N GLY A 27 -3.34 -11.45 -0.12
CA GLY A 27 -2.47 -12.61 -0.31
C GLY A 27 -1.81 -13.12 0.97
N ASN A 28 -1.22 -14.33 0.88
CA ASN A 28 -0.53 -14.95 2.00
C ASN A 28 0.75 -14.17 2.37
N HIS A 29 1.07 -14.16 3.66
CA HIS A 29 2.28 -13.52 4.22
C HIS A 29 2.37 -12.01 3.95
N THR A 30 1.26 -11.36 3.62
CA THR A 30 1.18 -9.91 3.52
C THR A 30 1.00 -9.30 4.89
N SER A 31 1.66 -8.18 5.13
CA SER A 31 1.67 -7.50 6.42
C SER A 31 1.18 -6.07 6.30
N PHE A 32 0.25 -5.72 7.18
CA PHE A 32 -0.20 -4.33 7.35
C PHE A 32 0.37 -3.80 8.67
N ALA A 33 1.20 -2.79 8.57
CA ALA A 33 1.78 -2.16 9.75
C ALA A 33 0.72 -1.41 10.59
N TYR A 34 1.16 -0.89 11.71
CA TYR A 34 0.30 -0.13 12.63
C TYR A 34 -0.27 1.12 11.92
N LYS A 35 -1.50 1.46 12.25
CA LYS A 35 -2.25 2.61 11.71
C LYS A 35 -2.51 2.60 10.20
N VAL A 36 -2.29 1.51 9.47
CA VAL A 36 -2.75 1.43 8.08
C VAL A 36 -4.26 1.60 8.02
N LEU A 37 -4.73 2.49 7.17
CA LEU A 37 -6.14 2.83 6.99
C LEU A 37 -6.62 2.41 5.59
N PRO A 38 -7.32 1.27 5.48
CA PRO A 38 -8.09 0.97 4.28
C PRO A 38 -9.28 1.92 4.14
N ASP A 39 -9.77 2.08 2.92
CA ASP A 39 -10.95 2.89 2.65
C ASP A 39 -12.11 2.56 3.59
N LEU A 40 -12.80 3.58 4.09
CA LEU A 40 -13.88 3.43 5.06
C LEU A 40 -15.18 2.92 4.44
N PHE A 41 -15.43 3.21 3.15
CA PHE A 41 -16.70 2.90 2.48
C PHE A 41 -16.61 1.65 1.59
N TYR A 42 -15.50 1.46 0.87
CA TYR A 42 -15.34 0.37 -0.09
C TYR A 42 -14.01 -0.40 0.13
N PRO A 43 -13.77 -0.93 1.33
CA PRO A 43 -12.53 -1.68 1.59
C PRO A 43 -12.44 -2.96 0.74
N GLU A 44 -13.56 -3.52 0.32
CA GLU A 44 -13.64 -4.69 -0.57
C GLU A 44 -13.08 -4.43 -1.97
N TYR A 45 -12.84 -3.18 -2.33
CA TYR A 45 -12.20 -2.79 -3.59
C TYR A 45 -10.67 -2.75 -3.51
N ILE A 46 -10.11 -3.15 -2.36
CA ILE A 46 -8.67 -3.26 -2.17
C ILE A 46 -8.24 -4.71 -2.35
N SER A 47 -7.29 -4.92 -3.26
CA SER A 47 -6.62 -6.20 -3.47
C SER A 47 -5.12 -6.03 -3.25
N VAL A 48 -4.54 -6.85 -2.38
CA VAL A 48 -3.11 -6.86 -2.07
C VAL A 48 -2.56 -8.25 -2.28
N GLY A 49 -1.52 -8.37 -3.07
CA GLY A 49 -0.87 -9.65 -3.36
C GLY A 49 -0.19 -10.29 -2.16
N LYS A 50 0.53 -11.38 -2.40
CA LYS A 50 1.27 -12.12 -1.37
C LYS A 50 2.62 -11.47 -1.06
N ASN A 51 3.14 -11.73 0.14
CA ASN A 51 4.48 -11.27 0.58
C ASN A 51 4.70 -9.76 0.40
N THR A 52 3.65 -8.98 0.55
CA THR A 52 3.65 -7.53 0.40
C THR A 52 3.62 -6.87 1.78
N VAL A 53 4.30 -5.77 1.91
CA VAL A 53 4.35 -5.00 3.16
C VAL A 53 3.75 -3.62 2.95
N ILE A 54 2.72 -3.31 3.72
CA ILE A 54 2.11 -1.99 3.76
C ILE A 54 2.61 -1.27 5.01
N GLY A 55 3.35 -0.20 4.81
CA GLY A 55 4.03 0.55 5.87
C GLY A 55 3.11 1.30 6.81
N TYR A 56 3.69 1.73 7.92
CA TYR A 56 3.02 2.48 8.99
C TYR A 56 2.20 3.66 8.44
N ASN A 57 0.98 3.82 8.94
CA ASN A 57 0.10 4.96 8.66
C ASN A 57 -0.17 5.21 7.16
N THR A 58 -0.09 4.17 6.33
CA THR A 58 -0.47 4.24 4.92
C THR A 58 -1.99 4.30 4.80
N THR A 59 -2.47 5.16 3.92
CA THR A 59 -3.90 5.31 3.59
C THR A 59 -4.15 4.78 2.19
N ILE A 60 -5.14 3.89 2.05
CA ILE A 60 -5.54 3.32 0.76
C ILE A 60 -6.98 3.75 0.48
N LEU A 61 -7.15 4.60 -0.51
CA LEU A 61 -8.44 5.16 -0.89
C LEU A 61 -9.00 4.43 -2.10
N THR A 62 -10.28 4.11 -2.06
CA THR A 62 -11.03 3.53 -3.19
C THR A 62 -12.18 4.40 -3.65
N HIS A 63 -12.41 5.52 -2.98
CA HIS A 63 -13.40 6.51 -3.40
C HIS A 63 -12.85 7.93 -3.27
N GLU A 64 -13.39 8.83 -4.05
CA GLU A 64 -13.19 10.27 -3.91
C GLU A 64 -14.48 11.02 -4.16
N VAL A 65 -14.67 12.11 -3.44
CA VAL A 65 -15.82 13.00 -3.57
C VAL A 65 -15.35 14.30 -4.19
N LEU A 66 -15.87 14.60 -5.37
CA LEU A 66 -15.68 15.89 -6.04
C LEU A 66 -16.92 16.77 -5.80
N VAL A 67 -16.85 18.04 -6.21
CA VAL A 67 -17.95 18.97 -5.99
C VAL A 67 -19.26 18.47 -6.62
N ASP A 68 -19.16 17.85 -7.78
CA ASP A 68 -20.29 17.47 -8.63
C ASP A 68 -20.38 15.96 -8.89
N GLU A 69 -19.46 15.17 -8.39
CA GLU A 69 -19.47 13.72 -8.61
C GLU A 69 -18.84 12.91 -7.48
N TRP A 70 -19.24 11.66 -7.40
CA TRP A 70 -18.68 10.63 -6.53
C TRP A 70 -17.96 9.58 -7.41
N ARG A 71 -16.68 9.35 -7.16
CA ARG A 71 -15.88 8.38 -7.92
C ARG A 71 -15.47 7.21 -7.05
N VAL A 72 -15.47 6.03 -7.63
CA VAL A 72 -15.00 4.80 -6.98
C VAL A 72 -14.02 4.09 -7.92
N GLY A 73 -12.89 3.64 -7.40
CA GLY A 73 -11.89 2.93 -8.18
C GLY A 73 -11.19 1.86 -7.36
N LYS A 74 -11.04 0.66 -7.94
CA LYS A 74 -10.31 -0.45 -7.30
C LYS A 74 -8.84 -0.11 -7.17
N VAL A 75 -8.25 -0.47 -6.02
CA VAL A 75 -6.80 -0.41 -5.80
C VAL A 75 -6.25 -1.82 -5.80
N ILE A 76 -5.25 -2.06 -6.64
CA ILE A 76 -4.59 -3.35 -6.78
C ILE A 76 -3.11 -3.16 -6.48
N ILE A 77 -2.59 -3.92 -5.52
CA ILE A 77 -1.17 -3.92 -5.15
C ILE A 77 -0.63 -5.32 -5.39
N GLY A 78 0.42 -5.43 -6.19
CA GLY A 78 1.00 -6.70 -6.60
C GLY A 78 1.78 -7.41 -5.51
N ASP A 79 2.31 -8.59 -5.86
CA ASP A 79 3.11 -9.43 -4.97
C ASP A 79 4.49 -8.84 -4.70
N TYR A 80 5.08 -9.18 -3.55
CA TYR A 80 6.44 -8.80 -3.19
C TYR A 80 6.71 -7.29 -3.26
N THR A 81 5.71 -6.48 -2.99
CA THR A 81 5.76 -5.02 -3.07
C THR A 81 5.91 -4.42 -1.68
N LEU A 82 6.69 -3.36 -1.59
CA LEU A 82 6.87 -2.60 -0.36
C LEU A 82 6.26 -1.21 -0.50
N ILE A 83 5.29 -0.91 0.35
CA ILE A 83 4.73 0.43 0.48
C ILE A 83 5.35 1.09 1.71
N GLY A 84 6.05 2.18 1.50
CA GLY A 84 6.68 2.95 2.59
C GLY A 84 5.66 3.61 3.52
N ALA A 85 6.12 4.00 4.71
CA ALA A 85 5.27 4.64 5.71
C ALA A 85 4.66 5.96 5.22
N ASN A 86 3.49 6.31 5.74
CA ASN A 86 2.80 7.56 5.43
C ASN A 86 2.51 7.77 3.93
N THR A 87 2.36 6.69 3.20
CA THR A 87 1.98 6.72 1.78
C THR A 87 0.47 6.91 1.65
N THR A 88 0.04 7.67 0.66
CA THR A 88 -1.37 7.79 0.28
C THR A 88 -1.55 7.20 -1.10
N ILE A 89 -2.41 6.19 -1.23
CA ILE A 89 -2.74 5.57 -2.52
C ILE A 89 -4.12 6.06 -2.94
N LEU A 90 -4.19 6.71 -4.11
CA LEU A 90 -5.42 7.27 -4.62
C LEU A 90 -6.32 6.20 -5.28
N PRO A 91 -7.63 6.47 -5.43
CA PRO A 91 -8.56 5.52 -6.04
C PRO A 91 -8.18 5.11 -7.45
N GLY A 92 -8.43 3.85 -7.80
CA GLY A 92 -8.23 3.33 -9.14
C GLY A 92 -6.78 2.99 -9.52
N ILE A 93 -5.85 3.02 -8.56
CA ILE A 93 -4.41 2.81 -8.81
C ILE A 93 -4.07 1.32 -8.82
N THR A 94 -3.27 0.92 -9.80
CA THR A 94 -2.63 -0.39 -9.84
C THR A 94 -1.13 -0.24 -9.60
N ILE A 95 -0.62 -0.89 -8.57
CA ILE A 95 0.80 -1.01 -8.25
C ILE A 95 1.24 -2.43 -8.60
N GLY A 96 2.27 -2.56 -9.41
CA GLY A 96 2.76 -3.84 -9.88
C GLY A 96 3.44 -4.69 -8.80
N LYS A 97 4.01 -5.80 -9.23
CA LYS A 97 4.81 -6.71 -8.38
C LYS A 97 6.26 -6.23 -8.28
N HIS A 98 6.92 -6.60 -7.18
CA HIS A 98 8.32 -6.20 -6.91
C HIS A 98 8.54 -4.69 -7.01
N VAL A 99 7.56 -3.91 -6.59
CA VAL A 99 7.61 -2.44 -6.56
C VAL A 99 8.03 -1.98 -5.16
N LYS A 100 8.74 -0.89 -5.11
CA LYS A 100 9.03 -0.15 -3.88
C LYS A 100 8.44 1.25 -3.96
N ILE A 101 7.62 1.59 -2.99
CA ILE A 101 7.08 2.95 -2.84
C ILE A 101 7.80 3.61 -1.67
N GLY A 102 8.42 4.75 -1.93
CA GLY A 102 9.10 5.53 -0.89
C GLY A 102 8.14 6.08 0.15
N ALA A 103 8.61 6.26 1.38
CA ALA A 103 7.79 6.84 2.44
C ALA A 103 7.30 8.24 2.07
N GLY A 104 6.08 8.57 2.50
CA GLY A 104 5.46 9.89 2.25
C GLY A 104 5.02 10.12 0.80
N THR A 105 5.01 9.10 -0.03
CA THR A 105 4.59 9.21 -1.43
C THR A 105 3.08 9.36 -1.55
N VAL A 106 2.63 10.20 -2.48
CA VAL A 106 1.25 10.20 -2.97
C VAL A 106 1.22 9.44 -4.29
N VAL A 107 0.66 8.22 -4.26
CA VAL A 107 0.57 7.37 -5.45
C VAL A 107 -0.63 7.80 -6.28
N SER A 108 -0.37 8.62 -7.28
CA SER A 108 -1.39 9.31 -8.10
C SER A 108 -1.55 8.71 -9.49
N LYS A 109 -0.75 7.74 -9.86
CA LYS A 109 -0.82 7.02 -11.14
C LYS A 109 -0.30 5.60 -10.97
N ASP A 110 -0.63 4.72 -11.91
CA ASP A 110 -0.18 3.33 -11.90
C ASP A 110 1.34 3.22 -11.87
N VAL A 111 1.83 2.22 -11.16
CA VAL A 111 3.26 1.95 -11.00
C VAL A 111 3.57 0.59 -11.61
N PRO A 112 4.41 0.52 -12.65
CA PRO A 112 4.73 -0.74 -13.32
C PRO A 112 5.56 -1.68 -12.44
N ASP A 113 5.57 -2.95 -12.80
CA ASP A 113 6.38 -3.97 -12.13
C ASP A 113 7.86 -3.56 -12.06
N TYR A 114 8.55 -4.01 -11.01
CA TYR A 114 9.98 -3.81 -10.81
C TYR A 114 10.42 -2.35 -10.88
N SER A 115 9.61 -1.45 -10.36
CA SER A 115 9.95 -0.04 -10.31
C SER A 115 10.01 0.50 -8.89
N PHE A 116 10.59 1.68 -8.79
CA PHE A 116 10.64 2.47 -7.59
C PHE A 116 9.88 3.77 -7.82
N ALA A 117 8.93 4.09 -6.95
CA ALA A 117 8.18 5.34 -7.04
C ALA A 117 8.30 6.12 -5.72
N PHE A 118 8.38 7.44 -5.80
CA PHE A 118 8.56 8.28 -4.62
C PHE A 118 8.05 9.71 -4.83
N GLY A 119 7.70 10.34 -3.75
CA GLY A 119 7.45 11.78 -3.66
C GLY A 119 6.03 12.23 -3.99
N ASN A 120 5.86 13.54 -3.97
CA ASN A 120 4.66 14.25 -4.39
C ASN A 120 5.05 15.61 -5.00
N PRO A 121 4.94 15.79 -6.33
CA PRO A 121 4.41 14.84 -7.30
C PRO A 121 5.27 13.58 -7.42
N MET A 122 4.61 12.43 -7.64
CA MET A 122 5.25 11.13 -7.69
C MET A 122 6.13 10.98 -8.93
N GLN A 123 7.34 10.48 -8.72
CA GLN A 123 8.27 10.10 -9.78
C GLN A 123 8.48 8.59 -9.77
N ILE A 124 8.67 8.00 -10.95
CA ILE A 124 8.86 6.57 -11.13
C ILE A 124 10.22 6.34 -11.79
N GLN A 125 11.00 5.43 -11.19
CA GLN A 125 12.24 4.91 -11.76
C GLN A 125 12.08 3.41 -12.00
N LEU A 126 12.37 2.95 -13.21
CA LEU A 126 12.44 1.52 -13.48
C LEU A 126 13.70 0.96 -12.81
N ASP A 127 13.55 -0.16 -12.09
CA ASP A 127 14.70 -0.83 -11.50
C ASP A 127 15.52 -1.50 -12.61
N SER A 128 16.66 -0.90 -12.90
CA SER A 128 17.61 -1.43 -13.88
C SER A 128 18.51 -2.54 -13.32
N GLY A 129 18.16 -3.10 -12.14
CA GLY A 129 18.97 -4.15 -11.48
C GLY A 129 20.24 -3.62 -10.82
N GLY A 130 20.40 -2.30 -10.76
CA GLY A 130 21.48 -1.64 -10.02
C GLY A 130 21.07 -1.37 -8.56
N ASP A 131 22.02 -1.55 -7.66
CA ASP A 131 21.86 -1.16 -6.26
C ASP A 131 21.51 0.33 -6.16
N ASN A 132 20.26 0.65 -5.86
CA ASN A 132 19.84 2.01 -5.58
C ASN A 132 20.52 2.48 -4.28
N GLU A 133 21.60 3.24 -4.40
CA GLU A 133 22.44 3.65 -3.26
C GLU A 133 21.69 4.42 -2.16
N TRP A 134 20.60 5.08 -2.48
CA TRP A 134 19.83 5.84 -1.50
C TRP A 134 19.14 4.95 -0.43
N HIS A 135 18.99 3.64 -0.66
CA HIS A 135 18.57 2.67 0.36
C HIS A 135 19.69 2.23 1.30
N LYS A 136 20.94 2.50 0.95
CA LYS A 136 22.10 2.18 1.79
C LYS A 136 22.29 3.21 2.92
N LYS A 137 21.23 3.59 3.61
CA LYS A 137 21.39 4.25 4.89
C LYS A 137 22.08 3.28 5.84
N LYS A 138 22.93 3.84 6.71
CA LYS A 138 23.58 3.09 7.80
C LYS A 138 22.52 2.59 8.80
N ILE A 139 21.74 1.60 8.41
CA ILE A 139 20.72 0.97 9.23
C ILE A 139 21.25 -0.42 9.59
N THR A 140 21.30 -0.72 10.89
CA THR A 140 21.65 -2.07 11.34
C THR A 140 20.49 -3.01 11.00
N SER A 141 20.81 -4.09 10.28
CA SER A 141 19.86 -5.15 9.97
C SER A 141 19.93 -6.20 11.07
N PHE A 142 18.80 -6.54 11.67
CA PHE A 142 18.66 -7.67 12.60
C PHE A 142 18.01 -8.83 11.85
N GLN A 143 18.69 -9.97 11.85
CA GLN A 143 18.15 -11.23 11.34
C GLN A 143 17.36 -11.97 12.43
#